data_f0e19718931e689bd6641f23d79922c9
#
_entry.id   f0e19718931e689bd6641f23d79922c9
#
_cell.length_a   1.000
_cell.length_b   1.000
_cell.length_c   1.000
_cell.angle_alpha   90.00
_cell.angle_beta   90.00
_cell.angle_gamma   90.00
#
_symmetry.space_group_name_H-M   'P 1'
#
loop_
_entity.id
_entity.type
_entity.pdbx_description
1 polymer ?
#
loop_
_entity_poly.entity_id
_entity_poly.type
_entity_poly.pdbx_seq_one_letter_code
_entity_poly.pdbx_strand_id
1 'polypeptide(L)'
;MLEELKEKVYYANMELMEKGVVLYTWGNASEMDRNTGYVVIKPSGIAYESMRAEDMVIVDLNGNIIEGKWKPSSDTATHLELYKAFPEIGGITHTHSTYATALAQAGSSIPAIGTTHADYFYGEIPCTRSLTEEEVEGAYEKNTGLVIAETFAEKRDMILHTPGVLVKNHGPFTWGKDVAESVYHAVVLERIANMYCITSFMQKNTDMPAYILKKHYLRKHGEHAYYGQT
;
A
#
# COMPACT_ATOMS: atom_id res chain seq x y z
N MET A 1 10.90 -22.95 -3.60
CA MET A 1 11.86 -21.82 -3.39
C MET A 1 11.18 -20.74 -2.56
N LEU A 2 11.89 -20.11 -1.64
CA LEU A 2 11.33 -19.04 -0.76
C LEU A 2 10.07 -19.46 0.05
N GLU A 3 10.01 -20.66 0.57
CA GLU A 3 8.80 -21.20 1.23
C GLU A 3 8.37 -20.36 2.43
N GLU A 4 9.32 -19.92 3.27
CA GLU A 4 9.02 -19.02 4.40
C GLU A 4 8.43 -17.69 3.93
N LEU A 5 8.90 -17.16 2.79
CA LEU A 5 8.37 -15.91 2.23
C LEU A 5 6.99 -16.11 1.63
N LYS A 6 6.73 -17.26 0.99
CA LYS A 6 5.38 -17.63 0.52
C LYS A 6 4.38 -17.71 1.68
N GLU A 7 4.78 -18.31 2.81
CA GLU A 7 3.95 -18.35 4.00
C GLU A 7 3.66 -16.95 4.55
N LYS A 8 4.67 -16.08 4.67
CA LYS A 8 4.48 -14.69 5.10
C LYS A 8 3.51 -13.93 4.20
N VAL A 9 3.71 -14.01 2.88
CA VAL A 9 2.85 -13.32 1.91
C VAL A 9 1.44 -13.90 1.93
N TYR A 10 1.28 -15.21 2.09
CA TYR A 10 -0.02 -15.86 2.25
C TYR A 10 -0.75 -15.32 3.48
N TYR A 11 -0.13 -15.37 4.67
CA TYR A 11 -0.76 -14.88 5.89
C TYR A 11 -1.10 -13.40 5.85
N ALA A 12 -0.24 -12.58 5.24
CA ALA A 12 -0.50 -11.16 5.03
C ALA A 12 -1.75 -10.94 4.15
N ASN A 13 -1.90 -11.71 3.08
CA ASN A 13 -3.10 -11.65 2.26
C ASN A 13 -4.35 -12.12 3.03
N MET A 14 -4.25 -13.17 3.85
CA MET A 14 -5.35 -13.62 4.70
C MET A 14 -5.74 -12.56 5.74
N GLU A 15 -4.77 -11.84 6.30
CA GLU A 15 -5.04 -10.74 7.24
C GLU A 15 -5.86 -9.62 6.59
N LEU A 16 -5.64 -9.29 5.33
CA LEU A 16 -6.48 -8.30 4.61
C LEU A 16 -7.97 -8.69 4.62
N MET A 17 -8.27 -9.97 4.43
CA MET A 17 -9.63 -10.50 4.50
C MET A 17 -10.17 -10.42 5.94
N GLU A 18 -9.40 -10.87 6.92
CA GLU A 18 -9.79 -10.84 8.35
C GLU A 18 -10.06 -9.41 8.86
N LYS A 19 -9.28 -8.43 8.39
CA LYS A 19 -9.47 -7.01 8.71
C LYS A 19 -10.60 -6.34 7.91
N GLY A 20 -11.20 -7.04 6.94
CA GLY A 20 -12.34 -6.56 6.15
C GLY A 20 -11.97 -5.42 5.18
N VAL A 21 -10.72 -5.37 4.71
CA VAL A 21 -10.26 -4.36 3.75
C VAL A 21 -10.22 -4.89 2.31
N VAL A 22 -10.51 -6.17 2.12
CA VAL A 22 -10.68 -6.82 0.82
C VAL A 22 -11.92 -7.70 0.81
N LEU A 23 -12.48 -7.95 -0.39
CA LEU A 23 -13.63 -8.83 -0.62
C LEU A 23 -13.32 -9.77 -1.79
N TYR A 24 -13.85 -11.00 -1.74
CA TYR A 24 -13.76 -12.00 -2.81
C TYR A 24 -12.30 -12.30 -3.23
N THR A 25 -11.89 -11.81 -4.41
CA THR A 25 -10.54 -11.97 -4.96
C THR A 25 -9.78 -10.64 -5.04
N TRP A 26 -10.41 -9.55 -4.61
CA TRP A 26 -9.87 -8.20 -4.74
C TRP A 26 -8.68 -7.98 -3.82
N GLY A 27 -7.81 -7.07 -4.26
CA GLY A 27 -6.62 -6.72 -3.50
C GLY A 27 -5.56 -7.82 -3.49
N ASN A 28 -4.40 -7.44 -3.06
CA ASN A 28 -3.23 -8.33 -2.99
C ASN A 28 -2.13 -7.70 -2.14
N ALA A 29 -1.24 -8.55 -1.65
CA ALA A 29 -0.01 -8.15 -1.00
C ALA A 29 1.16 -8.96 -1.58
N SER A 30 2.33 -8.36 -1.59
CA SER A 30 3.58 -8.96 -2.05
C SER A 30 4.75 -8.59 -1.14
N GLU A 31 5.81 -9.38 -1.17
CA GLU A 31 7.10 -9.06 -0.55
C GLU A 31 8.25 -9.38 -1.50
N MET A 32 9.28 -8.54 -1.48
CA MET A 32 10.49 -8.73 -2.27
C MET A 32 11.63 -9.25 -1.41
N ASP A 33 12.20 -10.40 -1.81
CA ASP A 33 13.49 -10.83 -1.30
C ASP A 33 14.62 -10.11 -2.04
N ARG A 34 15.26 -9.15 -1.37
CA ARG A 34 16.34 -8.34 -1.94
C ARG A 34 17.61 -9.16 -2.23
N ASN A 35 17.81 -10.34 -1.61
CA ASN A 35 18.98 -11.18 -1.86
C ASN A 35 18.88 -11.89 -3.21
N THR A 36 17.71 -12.38 -3.57
CA THR A 36 17.46 -13.07 -4.85
C THR A 36 16.98 -12.13 -5.94
N GLY A 37 16.41 -10.97 -5.58
CA GLY A 37 15.72 -10.08 -6.51
C GLY A 37 14.34 -10.59 -6.93
N TYR A 38 13.76 -11.58 -6.23
CA TYR A 38 12.46 -12.16 -6.54
C TYR A 38 11.37 -11.56 -5.67
N VAL A 39 10.18 -11.50 -6.23
CA VAL A 39 8.96 -11.01 -5.55
C VAL A 39 7.98 -12.16 -5.43
N VAL A 40 7.47 -12.37 -4.22
CA VAL A 40 6.36 -13.28 -3.95
C VAL A 40 5.07 -12.49 -3.90
N ILE A 41 4.06 -12.93 -4.66
CA ILE A 41 2.79 -12.21 -4.77
C ILE A 41 1.61 -13.19 -4.83
N LYS A 42 0.43 -12.71 -4.39
CA LYS A 42 -0.85 -13.42 -4.49
C LYS A 42 -1.17 -13.81 -5.93
N PRO A 43 -1.69 -15.03 -6.17
CA PRO A 43 -2.20 -15.43 -7.49
C PRO A 43 -3.45 -14.63 -7.88
N SER A 44 -3.64 -14.41 -9.18
CA SER A 44 -4.82 -13.75 -9.74
C SER A 44 -6.06 -14.63 -9.62
N GLY A 45 -7.19 -14.04 -9.22
CA GLY A 45 -8.51 -14.66 -9.29
C GLY A 45 -8.74 -15.86 -8.35
N ILE A 46 -7.82 -16.17 -7.45
CA ILE A 46 -8.01 -17.21 -6.42
C ILE A 46 -8.70 -16.59 -5.20
N ALA A 47 -9.82 -17.19 -4.80
CA ALA A 47 -10.56 -16.77 -3.62
C ALA A 47 -9.74 -17.00 -2.34
N TYR A 48 -9.82 -16.08 -1.39
CA TYR A 48 -9.05 -16.15 -0.14
C TYR A 48 -9.30 -17.45 0.62
N GLU A 49 -10.56 -17.92 0.67
CA GLU A 49 -10.96 -19.12 1.41
C GLU A 49 -10.35 -20.42 0.86
N SER A 50 -9.98 -20.44 -0.43
CA SER A 50 -9.39 -21.61 -1.09
C SER A 50 -7.88 -21.49 -1.32
N MET A 51 -7.32 -20.31 -1.08
CA MET A 51 -5.90 -20.02 -1.30
C MET A 51 -5.02 -20.69 -0.24
N ARG A 52 -3.82 -21.09 -0.64
CA ARG A 52 -2.80 -21.69 0.23
C ARG A 52 -1.45 -21.00 0.01
N ALA A 53 -0.53 -21.17 0.95
CA ALA A 53 0.83 -20.62 0.82
C ALA A 53 1.55 -21.15 -0.45
N GLU A 54 1.35 -22.41 -0.81
CA GLU A 54 1.91 -23.01 -2.03
C GLU A 54 1.40 -22.40 -3.33
N ASP A 55 0.27 -21.68 -3.29
CA ASP A 55 -0.31 -21.01 -4.46
C ASP A 55 0.35 -19.66 -4.76
N MET A 56 1.14 -19.11 -3.84
CA MET A 56 1.88 -17.86 -4.04
C MET A 56 2.81 -17.99 -5.24
N VAL A 57 2.86 -16.95 -6.06
CA VAL A 57 3.66 -16.92 -7.30
C VAL A 57 4.94 -16.14 -7.05
N ILE A 58 6.06 -16.68 -7.53
CA ILE A 58 7.36 -16.01 -7.51
C ILE A 58 7.64 -15.45 -8.89
N VAL A 59 7.95 -14.15 -8.96
CA VAL A 59 8.31 -13.46 -10.21
C VAL A 59 9.66 -12.74 -10.05
N ASP A 60 10.36 -12.53 -11.16
CA ASP A 60 11.50 -11.61 -11.19
C ASP A 60 11.05 -10.15 -11.38
N LEU A 61 11.97 -9.20 -11.32
CA LEU A 61 11.67 -7.78 -11.54
C LEU A 61 11.24 -7.43 -12.99
N ASN A 62 11.35 -8.36 -13.93
CA ASN A 62 10.85 -8.20 -15.30
C ASN A 62 9.44 -8.77 -15.47
N GLY A 63 8.89 -9.40 -14.40
CA GLY A 63 7.57 -10.03 -14.43
C GLY A 63 7.57 -11.46 -14.95
N ASN A 64 8.74 -12.08 -15.16
CA ASN A 64 8.82 -13.48 -15.53
C ASN A 64 8.49 -14.35 -14.31
N ILE A 65 7.61 -15.35 -14.52
CA ILE A 65 7.28 -16.33 -13.48
C ILE A 65 8.49 -17.25 -13.28
N ILE A 66 9.04 -17.26 -12.09
CA ILE A 66 10.14 -18.12 -11.67
C ILE A 66 9.60 -19.42 -11.07
N GLU A 67 8.52 -19.31 -10.26
CA GLU A 67 7.85 -20.45 -9.65
C GLU A 67 6.38 -20.13 -9.41
N GLY A 68 5.51 -21.12 -9.63
CA GLY A 68 4.09 -21.04 -9.39
C GLY A 68 3.27 -21.68 -10.52
N LYS A 69 2.13 -22.24 -10.19
CA LYS A 69 1.18 -22.87 -11.14
C LYS A 69 0.12 -21.89 -11.66
N TRP A 70 -0.01 -20.74 -10.98
CA TRP A 70 -1.02 -19.75 -11.27
C TRP A 70 -0.41 -18.51 -11.95
N LYS A 71 -1.25 -17.71 -12.61
CA LYS A 71 -0.86 -16.36 -13.01
C LYS A 71 -0.73 -15.49 -11.76
N PRO A 72 0.29 -14.63 -11.65
CA PRO A 72 0.39 -13.66 -10.58
C PRO A 72 -0.75 -12.64 -10.65
N SER A 73 -1.01 -11.90 -9.58
CA SER A 73 -1.98 -10.79 -9.57
C SER A 73 -1.79 -9.86 -10.78
N SER A 74 -2.90 -9.32 -11.30
CA SER A 74 -2.85 -8.30 -12.36
C SER A 74 -1.98 -7.09 -11.96
N ASP A 75 -2.01 -6.72 -10.68
CA ASP A 75 -1.25 -5.57 -10.15
C ASP A 75 0.26 -5.82 -10.04
N THR A 76 0.74 -7.02 -10.42
CA THR A 76 2.17 -7.37 -10.31
C THR A 76 3.06 -6.32 -10.94
N ALA A 77 2.75 -5.83 -12.14
CA ALA A 77 3.57 -4.82 -12.80
C ALA A 77 3.64 -3.51 -12.00
N THR A 78 2.55 -3.10 -11.35
CA THR A 78 2.54 -1.95 -10.43
C THR A 78 3.51 -2.15 -9.27
N HIS A 79 3.45 -3.30 -8.61
CA HIS A 79 4.34 -3.64 -7.49
C HIS A 79 5.81 -3.65 -7.93
N LEU A 80 6.11 -4.24 -9.09
CA LEU A 80 7.47 -4.32 -9.61
C LEU A 80 8.06 -2.93 -9.90
N GLU A 81 7.28 -1.99 -10.46
CA GLU A 81 7.76 -0.62 -10.69
C GLU A 81 8.03 0.10 -9.36
N LEU A 82 7.23 -0.13 -8.32
CA LEU A 82 7.48 0.43 -6.98
C LEU A 82 8.75 -0.16 -6.34
N TYR A 83 8.98 -1.47 -6.43
CA TYR A 83 10.20 -2.10 -5.93
C TYR A 83 11.46 -1.61 -6.64
N LYS A 84 11.37 -1.29 -7.94
CA LYS A 84 12.46 -0.70 -8.72
C LYS A 84 12.71 0.76 -8.34
N ALA A 85 11.63 1.54 -8.19
CA ALA A 85 11.71 2.95 -7.88
C ALA A 85 12.22 3.21 -6.45
N PHE A 86 11.83 2.36 -5.48
CA PHE A 86 12.05 2.56 -4.06
C PHE A 86 12.71 1.32 -3.41
N PRO A 87 14.05 1.24 -3.40
CA PRO A 87 14.77 0.11 -2.80
C PRO A 87 14.49 -0.10 -1.32
N GLU A 88 14.01 0.91 -0.63
CA GLU A 88 13.67 0.91 0.80
C GLU A 88 12.40 0.09 1.11
N ILE A 89 11.53 -0.12 0.13
CA ILE A 89 10.28 -0.86 0.27
C ILE A 89 10.57 -2.37 0.23
N GLY A 90 10.10 -3.10 1.25
CA GLY A 90 10.17 -4.56 1.30
C GLY A 90 8.85 -5.25 0.98
N GLY A 91 7.72 -4.67 1.39
CA GLY A 91 6.38 -5.18 1.13
C GLY A 91 5.44 -4.12 0.55
N ILE A 92 4.48 -4.54 -0.27
CA ILE A 92 3.47 -3.68 -0.89
C ILE A 92 2.10 -4.35 -0.77
N THR A 93 1.09 -3.53 -0.48
CA THR A 93 -0.31 -3.95 -0.42
C THR A 93 -1.17 -3.03 -1.26
N HIS A 94 -2.08 -3.62 -2.04
CA HIS A 94 -3.16 -2.94 -2.76
C HIS A 94 -4.51 -3.44 -2.29
N THR A 95 -5.47 -2.53 -2.10
CA THR A 95 -6.85 -2.86 -1.75
C THR A 95 -7.84 -1.99 -2.51
N HIS A 96 -9.11 -2.42 -2.48
CA HIS A 96 -10.26 -1.59 -2.84
C HIS A 96 -11.11 -1.32 -1.60
N SER A 97 -10.46 -1.01 -0.49
CA SER A 97 -11.14 -0.70 0.78
C SER A 97 -12.01 0.54 0.63
N THR A 98 -13.18 0.53 1.27
CA THR A 98 -14.32 1.38 0.92
C THR A 98 -14.00 2.88 0.97
N TYR A 99 -13.45 3.37 2.08
CA TYR A 99 -13.27 4.82 2.27
C TYR A 99 -12.05 5.36 1.52
N ALA A 100 -10.96 4.61 1.53
CA ALA A 100 -9.77 5.00 0.78
C ALA A 100 -10.04 5.00 -0.73
N THR A 101 -10.78 3.99 -1.24
CA THR A 101 -11.19 3.95 -2.64
C THR A 101 -12.17 5.07 -2.99
N ALA A 102 -13.13 5.40 -2.11
CA ALA A 102 -14.03 6.52 -2.35
C ALA A 102 -13.28 7.86 -2.50
N LEU A 103 -12.25 8.10 -1.65
CA LEU A 103 -11.39 9.29 -1.76
C LEU A 103 -10.53 9.25 -3.03
N ALA A 104 -10.01 8.08 -3.41
CA ALA A 104 -9.30 7.89 -4.66
C ALA A 104 -10.18 8.22 -5.88
N GLN A 105 -11.44 7.77 -5.88
CA GLN A 105 -12.43 8.10 -6.91
C GLN A 105 -12.73 9.60 -6.98
N ALA A 106 -12.81 10.25 -5.81
CA ALA A 106 -12.98 11.71 -5.72
C ALA A 106 -11.73 12.49 -6.14
N GLY A 107 -10.58 11.84 -6.29
CA GLY A 107 -9.29 12.50 -6.53
C GLY A 107 -8.83 13.35 -5.35
N SER A 108 -9.18 12.96 -4.14
CA SER A 108 -8.92 13.70 -2.91
C SER A 108 -7.78 13.07 -2.13
N SER A 109 -6.75 13.84 -1.83
CA SER A 109 -5.75 13.50 -0.83
C SER A 109 -6.35 13.50 0.58
N ILE A 110 -5.67 12.88 1.55
CA ILE A 110 -6.10 12.87 2.95
C ILE A 110 -5.17 13.77 3.77
N PRO A 111 -5.59 14.97 4.16
CA PRO A 111 -4.78 15.85 4.99
C PRO A 111 -4.64 15.28 6.41
N ALA A 112 -3.53 15.60 7.06
CA ALA A 112 -3.28 15.19 8.44
C ALA A 112 -4.09 16.07 9.41
N ILE A 113 -5.29 15.62 9.78
CA ILE A 113 -6.21 16.38 10.65
C ILE A 113 -6.37 15.78 12.05
N GLY A 114 -5.79 14.62 12.32
CA GLY A 114 -5.94 13.93 13.60
C GLY A 114 -4.69 13.16 14.02
N THR A 115 -4.58 12.91 15.31
CA THR A 115 -3.41 12.25 15.92
C THR A 115 -3.26 10.80 15.47
N THR A 116 -4.35 10.09 15.17
CA THR A 116 -4.29 8.75 14.60
C THR A 116 -3.60 8.76 13.24
N HIS A 117 -3.89 9.76 12.39
CA HIS A 117 -3.17 9.96 11.13
C HIS A 117 -1.68 10.25 11.39
N ALA A 118 -1.41 11.22 12.28
CA ALA A 118 -0.05 11.65 12.60
C ALA A 118 0.85 10.55 13.19
N ASP A 119 0.26 9.53 13.81
CA ASP A 119 1.01 8.41 14.37
C ASP A 119 1.61 7.48 13.30
N TYR A 120 1.15 7.53 12.04
CA TYR A 120 1.53 6.59 10.99
C TYR A 120 1.95 7.23 9.67
N PHE A 121 1.43 8.42 9.38
CA PHE A 121 1.73 9.15 8.14
C PHE A 121 2.16 10.57 8.48
N TYR A 122 3.37 10.93 8.05
CA TYR A 122 3.91 12.27 8.30
C TYR A 122 3.49 13.24 7.22
N GLY A 123 2.37 13.89 7.43
CA GLY A 123 1.78 14.84 6.49
C GLY A 123 0.59 14.26 5.72
N GLU A 124 0.31 14.82 4.57
CA GLU A 124 -0.80 14.40 3.71
C GLU A 124 -0.53 13.05 3.05
N ILE A 125 -1.53 12.16 3.02
CA ILE A 125 -1.51 10.98 2.15
C ILE A 125 -1.95 11.46 0.77
N PRO A 126 -1.06 11.42 -0.25
CA PRO A 126 -1.35 12.01 -1.54
C PRO A 126 -2.34 11.18 -2.37
N CYS A 127 -3.05 11.86 -3.27
CA CYS A 127 -3.74 11.24 -4.39
C CYS A 127 -2.95 11.53 -5.68
N THR A 128 -2.77 10.52 -6.52
CA THR A 128 -2.06 10.69 -7.80
C THR A 128 -2.86 11.56 -8.78
N ARG A 129 -2.24 12.03 -9.85
CA ARG A 129 -2.95 12.47 -11.05
C ARG A 129 -3.72 11.30 -11.69
N SER A 130 -4.66 11.59 -12.57
CA SER A 130 -5.23 10.56 -13.45
C SER A 130 -4.16 10.02 -14.39
N LEU A 131 -4.27 8.73 -14.75
CA LEU A 131 -3.55 8.19 -15.89
C LEU A 131 -4.09 8.86 -17.18
N THR A 132 -3.22 9.04 -18.17
CA THR A 132 -3.63 9.47 -19.51
C THR A 132 -4.24 8.32 -20.30
N GLU A 133 -4.95 8.62 -21.39
CA GLU A 133 -5.51 7.62 -22.29
C GLU A 133 -4.42 6.67 -22.83
N GLU A 134 -3.28 7.21 -23.24
CA GLU A 134 -2.12 6.44 -23.73
C GLU A 134 -1.54 5.51 -22.64
N GLU A 135 -1.50 5.95 -21.38
CA GLU A 135 -1.05 5.14 -20.26
C GLU A 135 -2.00 3.98 -19.98
N VAL A 136 -3.31 4.21 -20.16
CA VAL A 136 -4.36 3.19 -19.95
C VAL A 136 -4.40 2.18 -21.10
N GLU A 137 -4.34 2.65 -22.36
CA GLU A 137 -4.35 1.79 -23.55
C GLU A 137 -3.05 0.97 -23.69
N GLY A 138 -1.96 1.45 -23.11
CA GLY A 138 -0.66 0.81 -23.13
C GLY A 138 -0.50 -0.27 -22.06
N ALA A 139 0.42 -0.04 -21.12
CA ALA A 139 0.71 -0.96 -20.02
C ALA A 139 0.12 -0.42 -18.71
N TYR A 140 -1.19 -0.53 -18.55
CA TYR A 140 -1.98 0.09 -17.48
C TYR A 140 -1.39 -0.10 -16.08
N GLU A 141 -1.14 -1.35 -15.68
CA GLU A 141 -0.65 -1.65 -14.33
C GLU A 141 0.79 -1.13 -14.14
N LYS A 142 1.63 -1.23 -15.17
CA LYS A 142 2.99 -0.65 -15.13
C LYS A 142 2.91 0.87 -14.99
N ASN A 143 2.08 1.52 -15.79
CA ASN A 143 1.91 2.97 -15.77
C ASN A 143 1.30 3.44 -14.45
N THR A 144 0.44 2.65 -13.81
CA THR A 144 -0.02 2.89 -12.44
C THR A 144 1.16 2.99 -11.47
N GLY A 145 2.11 2.05 -11.53
CA GLY A 145 3.32 2.09 -10.71
C GLY A 145 4.19 3.31 -10.98
N LEU A 146 4.35 3.70 -12.26
CA LEU A 146 5.11 4.89 -12.64
C LEU A 146 4.46 6.19 -12.15
N VAL A 147 3.13 6.31 -12.21
CA VAL A 147 2.39 7.48 -11.71
C VAL A 147 2.48 7.58 -10.18
N ILE A 148 2.48 6.44 -9.48
CA ILE A 148 2.76 6.44 -8.03
C ILE A 148 4.20 6.94 -7.77
N ALA A 149 5.19 6.42 -8.50
CA ALA A 149 6.58 6.85 -8.34
C ALA A 149 6.77 8.35 -8.65
N GLU A 150 6.09 8.87 -9.67
CA GLU A 150 6.05 10.30 -10.02
C GLU A 150 5.53 11.15 -8.86
N THR A 151 4.48 10.69 -8.16
CA THR A 151 3.88 11.41 -7.04
C THR A 151 4.88 11.67 -5.89
N PHE A 152 5.89 10.81 -5.74
CA PHE A 152 6.94 10.93 -4.73
C PHE A 152 8.29 11.44 -5.27
N ALA A 153 8.40 11.80 -6.56
CA ALA A 153 9.66 12.16 -7.18
C ALA A 153 10.40 13.29 -6.47
N GLU A 154 9.68 14.35 -6.07
CA GLU A 154 10.23 15.51 -5.36
C GLU A 154 10.34 15.31 -3.83
N LYS A 155 9.74 14.24 -3.30
CA LYS A 155 9.66 13.95 -1.86
C LYS A 155 10.06 12.50 -1.59
N ARG A 156 11.11 12.03 -2.25
CA ARG A 156 11.54 10.64 -2.19
C ARG A 156 11.87 10.19 -0.76
N ASP A 157 12.44 11.08 0.04
CA ASP A 157 12.72 10.88 1.45
C ASP A 157 11.46 10.64 2.29
N MET A 158 10.29 11.04 1.78
CA MET A 158 9.02 10.83 2.46
C MET A 158 8.42 9.44 2.25
N ILE A 159 8.99 8.61 1.36
CA ILE A 159 8.39 7.31 0.99
C ILE A 159 8.12 6.40 2.18
N LEU A 160 9.01 6.35 3.16
CA LEU A 160 8.83 5.58 4.39
C LEU A 160 8.08 6.36 5.49
N HIS A 161 8.01 7.68 5.38
CA HIS A 161 7.31 8.53 6.35
C HIS A 161 5.83 8.72 6.01
N THR A 162 5.47 8.51 4.75
CA THR A 162 4.09 8.50 4.25
C THR A 162 3.88 7.22 3.43
N PRO A 163 3.78 6.05 4.12
CA PRO A 163 3.83 4.74 3.46
C PRO A 163 2.51 4.37 2.77
N GLY A 164 1.95 5.28 1.96
CA GLY A 164 0.73 5.03 1.22
C GLY A 164 0.36 6.15 0.26
N VAL A 165 -0.47 5.82 -0.71
CA VAL A 165 -0.97 6.69 -1.77
C VAL A 165 -2.37 6.26 -2.21
N LEU A 166 -3.18 7.20 -2.65
CA LEU A 166 -4.42 6.94 -3.36
C LEU A 166 -4.18 7.08 -4.85
N VAL A 167 -4.40 6.03 -5.62
CA VAL A 167 -4.37 6.10 -7.09
C VAL A 167 -5.73 6.60 -7.57
N LYS A 168 -5.74 7.77 -8.21
CA LYS A 168 -6.98 8.39 -8.68
C LYS A 168 -7.79 7.46 -9.58
N ASN A 169 -9.10 7.36 -9.31
CA ASN A 169 -10.05 6.48 -9.97
C ASN A 169 -9.81 4.97 -9.77
N HIS A 170 -8.90 4.56 -8.87
CA HIS A 170 -8.58 3.15 -8.65
C HIS A 170 -8.74 2.78 -7.17
N GLY A 171 -7.70 3.00 -6.35
CA GLY A 171 -7.70 2.62 -4.93
C GLY A 171 -6.35 2.89 -4.27
N PRO A 172 -6.21 2.52 -2.98
CA PRO A 172 -4.98 2.73 -2.24
C PRO A 172 -3.90 1.69 -2.54
N PHE A 173 -2.65 2.13 -2.51
CA PHE A 173 -1.45 1.31 -2.36
C PHE A 173 -0.72 1.73 -1.09
N THR A 174 -0.24 0.76 -0.35
CA THR A 174 0.57 0.97 0.86
C THR A 174 1.81 0.09 0.83
N TRP A 175 2.82 0.46 1.58
CA TRP A 175 4.08 -0.27 1.65
C TRP A 175 4.69 -0.25 3.05
N GLY A 176 5.73 -1.02 3.25
CA GLY A 176 6.50 -1.12 4.47
C GLY A 176 7.83 -1.82 4.25
N LYS A 177 8.57 -2.05 5.32
CA LYS A 177 9.84 -2.82 5.30
C LYS A 177 9.63 -4.30 4.94
N ASP A 178 8.41 -4.81 5.15
CA ASP A 178 7.97 -6.16 4.84
C ASP A 178 6.46 -6.18 4.51
N VAL A 179 5.93 -7.32 4.10
CA VAL A 179 4.52 -7.46 3.74
C VAL A 179 3.59 -7.22 4.93
N ALA A 180 3.97 -7.61 6.13
CA ALA A 180 3.13 -7.44 7.32
C ALA A 180 2.95 -5.95 7.64
N GLU A 181 4.01 -5.15 7.56
CA GLU A 181 3.93 -3.71 7.75
C GLU A 181 3.12 -3.03 6.64
N SER A 182 3.22 -3.50 5.39
CA SER A 182 2.41 -2.95 4.29
C SER A 182 0.91 -3.19 4.49
N VAL A 183 0.52 -4.38 4.98
CA VAL A 183 -0.88 -4.72 5.35
C VAL A 183 -1.34 -3.88 6.53
N TYR A 184 -0.50 -3.73 7.55
CA TYR A 184 -0.79 -2.86 8.69
C TYR A 184 -1.11 -1.44 8.25
N HIS A 185 -0.30 -0.86 7.35
CA HIS A 185 -0.53 0.47 6.79
C HIS A 185 -1.82 0.54 5.96
N ALA A 186 -2.20 -0.53 5.24
CA ALA A 186 -3.46 -0.58 4.49
C ALA A 186 -4.68 -0.50 5.43
N VAL A 187 -4.66 -1.25 6.53
CA VAL A 187 -5.73 -1.24 7.54
C VAL A 187 -5.83 0.13 8.22
N VAL A 188 -4.68 0.71 8.57
CA VAL A 188 -4.62 2.05 9.20
C VAL A 188 -5.10 3.13 8.24
N LEU A 189 -4.66 3.07 6.95
CA LEU A 189 -5.08 4.04 5.92
C LEU A 189 -6.60 4.02 5.74
N GLU A 190 -7.22 2.84 5.63
CA GLU A 190 -8.68 2.72 5.53
C GLU A 190 -9.39 3.32 6.75
N ARG A 191 -8.86 3.11 7.95
CA ARG A 191 -9.44 3.70 9.17
C ARG A 191 -9.32 5.22 9.19
N ILE A 192 -8.18 5.76 8.76
CA ILE A 192 -7.95 7.20 8.62
C ILE A 192 -8.88 7.79 7.56
N ALA A 193 -9.00 7.14 6.41
CA ALA A 193 -9.92 7.55 5.32
C ALA A 193 -11.38 7.62 5.80
N ASN A 194 -11.82 6.61 6.56
CA ASN A 194 -13.15 6.59 7.18
C ASN A 194 -13.36 7.81 8.10
N MET A 195 -12.43 8.05 9.04
CA MET A 195 -12.51 9.20 9.95
C MET A 195 -12.50 10.52 9.19
N TYR A 196 -11.66 10.64 8.16
CA TYR A 196 -11.62 11.84 7.31
C TYR A 196 -12.95 12.08 6.58
N CYS A 197 -13.53 11.05 5.96
CA CYS A 197 -14.83 11.18 5.30
C CYS A 197 -15.91 11.67 6.29
N ILE A 198 -16.01 11.06 7.47
CA ILE A 198 -16.98 11.47 8.50
C ILE A 198 -16.75 12.93 8.93
N THR A 199 -15.49 13.30 9.20
CA THR A 199 -15.13 14.66 9.63
C THR A 199 -15.47 15.70 8.57
N SER A 200 -15.24 15.37 7.28
CA SER A 200 -15.54 16.27 6.15
C SER A 200 -17.03 16.64 6.07
N PHE A 201 -17.94 15.73 6.42
CA PHE A 201 -19.38 16.04 6.49
C PHE A 201 -19.74 17.01 7.61
N MET A 202 -18.91 17.14 8.64
CA MET A 202 -19.16 18.05 9.76
C MET A 202 -18.84 19.52 9.44
N GLN A 203 -18.23 19.80 8.29
CA GLN A 203 -17.90 21.15 7.77
C GLN A 203 -17.21 22.05 8.79
N LYS A 204 -16.28 21.53 9.58
CA LYS A 204 -15.49 22.27 10.55
C LYS A 204 -14.10 22.56 9.98
N ASN A 205 -13.46 23.62 10.48
CA ASN A 205 -12.04 23.80 10.28
C ASN A 205 -11.29 22.65 10.98
N THR A 206 -10.51 21.90 10.22
CA THR A 206 -9.89 20.64 10.65
C THR A 206 -8.36 20.72 10.63
N ASP A 207 -7.78 21.92 10.54
CA ASP A 207 -6.33 22.09 10.52
C ASP A 207 -5.71 21.62 11.84
N MET A 208 -4.79 20.67 11.73
CA MET A 208 -3.98 20.20 12.84
C MET A 208 -2.69 21.02 12.92
N PRO A 209 -2.37 21.64 14.09
CA PRO A 209 -1.11 22.34 14.25
C PRO A 209 0.10 21.42 13.99
N ALA A 210 1.08 21.93 13.23
CA ALA A 210 2.27 21.18 12.83
C ALA A 210 3.06 20.58 14.01
N TYR A 211 3.04 21.24 15.17
CA TYR A 211 3.70 20.72 16.37
C TYR A 211 3.00 19.47 16.93
N ILE A 212 1.69 19.31 16.74
CA ILE A 212 0.94 18.10 17.12
C ILE A 212 1.30 16.97 16.17
N LEU A 213 1.30 17.21 14.86
CA LEU A 213 1.74 16.23 13.86
C LEU A 213 3.15 15.73 14.20
N LYS A 214 4.10 16.65 14.37
CA LYS A 214 5.48 16.30 14.69
C LYS A 214 5.59 15.50 15.99
N LYS A 215 4.89 15.90 17.04
CA LYS A 215 4.90 15.21 18.35
C LYS A 215 4.43 13.76 18.22
N HIS A 216 3.29 13.56 17.55
CA HIS A 216 2.69 12.22 17.40
C HIS A 216 3.53 11.32 16.51
N TYR A 217 4.05 11.82 15.41
CA TYR A 217 4.92 11.05 14.54
C TYR A 217 6.21 10.64 15.25
N LEU A 218 6.93 11.60 15.85
CA LEU A 218 8.23 11.33 16.46
C LEU A 218 8.15 10.44 17.70
N ARG A 219 7.02 10.40 18.43
CA ARG A 219 6.90 9.48 19.57
C ARG A 219 6.92 8.01 19.19
N LYS A 220 6.62 7.68 17.90
CA LYS A 220 6.63 6.31 17.35
C LYS A 220 7.84 6.04 16.46
N HIS A 221 8.26 7.03 15.66
CA HIS A 221 9.23 6.85 14.59
C HIS A 221 10.52 7.70 14.79
N GLY A 222 10.59 8.50 15.85
CA GLY A 222 11.76 9.33 16.13
C GLY A 222 12.89 8.56 16.81
N GLU A 223 14.07 9.16 16.84
CA GLU A 223 15.27 8.62 17.51
C GLU A 223 15.02 8.29 19.00
N HIS A 224 14.11 9.06 19.65
CA HIS A 224 13.70 8.85 21.04
C HIS A 224 12.23 8.41 21.14
N ALA A 225 11.81 7.48 20.28
CA ALA A 225 10.48 6.90 20.32
C ALA A 225 10.23 6.23 21.69
N TYR A 226 9.03 6.46 22.25
CA TYR A 226 8.65 5.96 23.58
C TYR A 226 7.26 5.32 23.58
N TYR A 227 6.60 5.26 22.43
CA TYR A 227 5.26 4.67 22.32
C TYR A 227 5.36 3.17 21.98
N GLY A 228 4.66 2.36 22.79
CA GLY A 228 4.66 0.91 22.65
C GLY A 228 5.44 0.23 23.78
N GLN A 229 5.53 -1.08 23.69
CA GLN A 229 6.38 -1.88 24.57
C GLN A 229 7.78 -1.97 23.96
N THR A 230 8.80 -1.60 24.68
CA THR A 230 10.22 -1.75 24.30
C THR A 230 10.74 -3.10 24.76
#